data_d923613c648bd42fef4ad033fabbd72e
#
_entry.id   d923613c648bd42fef4ad033fabbd72e
#
_cell.length_a   1.000
_cell.length_b   1.000
_cell.length_c   1.000
_cell.angle_alpha   90.00
_cell.angle_beta   90.00
_cell.angle_gamma   90.00
#
_symmetry.space_group_name_H-M   'P 1'
#
loop_
_entity.id
_entity.type
_entity.pdbx_description
1 polymer ?
#
loop_
_entity_poly.entity_id
_entity_poly.type
_entity_poly.pdbx_seq_one_letter_code
_entity_poly.pdbx_strand_id
1 'polypeptide(L)'
;MIEFNIKHQIFTSSGSKFLEVSEMIEKGSFIHISGDSGIGKTTFFKILAGIITPDFGFIKVNNSILLDTENRIFLPAQKRNISIMFQNYALFPNMTVKQNIAFAQKDKNPEIIDYYLEKFNLKILENVFPSKLSGGQQQRVALARTLVQNAEIILLDEPLSAVDASLRQSMMEEILKINPNQGSTIFMISHHARDSHNVSLNNLII
;
A
#
# COMPACT_ATOMS: atom_id res chain seq x y z
N MET A 1 -4.27 -11.79 -12.77
CA MET A 1 -2.81 -11.91 -12.93
C MET A 1 -2.23 -10.51 -13.06
N ILE A 2 -1.12 -10.24 -12.39
CA ILE A 2 -0.39 -8.97 -12.43
C ILE A 2 0.98 -9.29 -13.01
N GLU A 3 1.34 -8.64 -14.09
CA GLU A 3 2.60 -8.79 -14.78
C GLU A 3 3.30 -7.44 -14.82
N PHE A 4 4.57 -7.41 -14.48
CA PHE A 4 5.37 -6.19 -14.62
C PHE A 4 6.82 -6.53 -14.94
N ASN A 5 7.41 -5.64 -15.74
CA ASN A 5 8.82 -5.59 -16.04
C ASN A 5 9.23 -4.11 -16.00
N ILE A 6 10.03 -3.73 -15.03
CA ILE A 6 10.36 -2.33 -14.71
C ILE A 6 11.86 -2.17 -14.61
N LYS A 7 12.37 -1.14 -15.27
CA LYS A 7 13.75 -0.65 -15.10
C LYS A 7 13.73 0.85 -14.88
N HIS A 8 14.32 1.29 -13.77
CA HIS A 8 14.33 2.71 -13.40
C HIS A 8 15.62 3.07 -12.67
N GLN A 9 16.22 4.19 -13.06
CA GLN A 9 17.41 4.70 -12.39
C GLN A 9 17.03 5.35 -11.06
N ILE A 10 17.65 4.91 -9.98
CA ILE A 10 17.49 5.50 -8.66
C ILE A 10 18.82 6.10 -8.19
N PHE A 11 18.73 7.20 -7.43
CA PHE A 11 19.90 7.86 -6.84
C PHE A 11 19.97 7.52 -5.37
N THR A 12 21.12 7.01 -4.93
CA THR A 12 21.39 6.64 -3.54
C THR A 12 22.59 7.43 -3.03
N SER A 13 22.86 7.37 -1.73
CA SER A 13 24.07 7.97 -1.14
C SER A 13 25.38 7.41 -1.70
N SER A 14 25.35 6.22 -2.29
CA SER A 14 26.50 5.55 -2.93
C SER A 14 26.55 5.74 -4.46
N GLY A 15 25.72 6.61 -5.03
CA GLY A 15 25.65 6.87 -6.47
C GLY A 15 24.33 6.42 -7.11
N SER A 16 24.30 6.36 -8.43
CA SER A 16 23.14 5.88 -9.18
C SER A 16 23.15 4.35 -9.29
N LYS A 17 21.97 3.74 -9.16
CA LYS A 17 21.73 2.30 -9.37
C LYS A 17 20.49 2.12 -10.23
N PHE A 18 20.28 0.91 -10.74
CA PHE A 18 19.03 0.55 -11.40
C PHE A 18 18.17 -0.31 -10.48
N LEU A 19 16.92 0.09 -10.35
CA LEU A 19 15.84 -0.76 -9.87
C LEU A 19 15.38 -1.59 -11.06
N GLU A 20 15.59 -2.88 -11.02
CA GLU A 20 15.14 -3.83 -12.06
C GLU A 20 14.27 -4.89 -11.39
N VAL A 21 12.99 -4.95 -11.78
CA VAL A 21 12.02 -5.89 -11.21
C VAL A 21 11.16 -6.45 -12.34
N SER A 22 11.15 -7.76 -12.46
CA SER A 22 10.34 -8.45 -13.46
C SER A 22 9.69 -9.68 -12.85
N GLU A 23 8.35 -9.67 -12.76
CA GLU A 23 7.59 -10.75 -12.13
C GLU A 23 6.18 -10.89 -12.72
N MET A 24 5.62 -12.07 -12.49
CA MET A 24 4.25 -12.41 -12.80
C MET A 24 3.58 -12.98 -11.55
N ILE A 25 2.56 -12.28 -11.05
CA ILE A 25 1.92 -12.55 -9.77
C ILE A 25 0.45 -12.92 -9.96
N GLU A 26 0.01 -13.95 -9.28
CA GLU A 26 -1.39 -14.33 -9.27
C GLU A 26 -2.25 -13.30 -8.53
N LYS A 27 -3.47 -13.07 -9.03
CA LYS A 27 -4.46 -12.24 -8.36
C LYS A 27 -4.81 -12.82 -6.99
N GLY A 28 -4.94 -11.97 -5.99
CA GLY A 28 -5.25 -12.38 -4.63
C GLY A 28 -4.03 -12.92 -3.85
N SER A 29 -2.81 -12.71 -4.35
CA SER A 29 -1.59 -13.04 -3.61
C SER A 29 -1.27 -12.01 -2.53
N PHE A 30 -0.62 -12.45 -1.47
CA PHE A 30 0.03 -11.58 -0.49
C PHE A 30 1.55 -11.64 -0.72
N ILE A 31 2.15 -10.49 -1.08
CA ILE A 31 3.55 -10.38 -1.45
C ILE A 31 4.28 -9.56 -0.40
N HIS A 32 5.23 -10.18 0.28
CA HIS A 32 6.16 -9.48 1.15
C HIS A 32 7.37 -9.01 0.34
N ILE A 33 7.66 -7.71 0.38
CA ILE A 33 8.82 -7.11 -0.29
C ILE A 33 9.89 -6.85 0.75
N SER A 34 11.03 -7.51 0.60
CA SER A 34 12.23 -7.34 1.40
C SER A 34 13.36 -6.72 0.56
N GLY A 35 14.38 -6.24 1.23
CA GLY A 35 15.56 -5.64 0.61
C GLY A 35 16.12 -4.51 1.45
N ASP A 36 17.34 -4.09 1.17
CA ASP A 36 18.05 -3.06 1.92
C ASP A 36 17.35 -1.70 1.87
N SER A 37 17.63 -0.85 2.87
CA SER A 37 17.13 0.53 2.84
C SER A 37 17.72 1.28 1.64
N GLY A 38 16.87 2.05 0.94
CA GLY A 38 17.30 2.83 -0.23
C GLY A 38 17.42 2.04 -1.54
N ILE A 39 17.08 0.73 -1.57
CA ILE A 39 17.16 -0.07 -2.81
C ILE A 39 16.07 0.26 -3.84
N GLY A 40 15.05 1.03 -3.46
CA GLY A 40 14.00 1.44 -4.39
C GLY A 40 12.60 0.87 -4.13
N LYS A 41 12.36 0.19 -2.98
CA LYS A 41 11.05 -0.41 -2.65
C LYS A 41 9.89 0.58 -2.75
N THR A 42 10.00 1.74 -2.11
CA THR A 42 9.00 2.82 -2.19
C THR A 42 8.87 3.38 -3.62
N THR A 43 9.98 3.45 -4.37
CA THR A 43 9.96 3.87 -5.79
C THR A 43 9.18 2.87 -6.64
N PHE A 44 9.38 1.58 -6.42
CA PHE A 44 8.60 0.52 -7.07
C PHE A 44 7.10 0.68 -6.80
N PHE A 45 6.70 0.93 -5.54
CA PHE A 45 5.30 1.21 -5.21
C PHE A 45 4.75 2.44 -5.93
N LYS A 46 5.53 3.53 -6.01
CA LYS A 46 5.12 4.74 -6.73
C LYS A 46 4.96 4.50 -8.24
N ILE A 47 5.80 3.63 -8.82
CA ILE A 47 5.67 3.24 -10.24
C ILE A 47 4.41 2.40 -10.45
N LEU A 48 4.15 1.38 -9.62
CA LEU A 48 2.93 0.59 -9.69
C LEU A 48 1.68 1.46 -9.54
N ALA A 49 1.70 2.40 -8.60
CA ALA A 49 0.58 3.32 -8.37
C ALA A 49 0.42 4.38 -9.48
N GLY A 50 1.38 4.52 -10.41
CA GLY A 50 1.32 5.52 -11.49
C GLY A 50 1.67 6.95 -11.06
N ILE A 51 2.43 7.08 -9.98
CA ILE A 51 2.92 8.37 -9.47
C ILE A 51 4.26 8.72 -10.12
N ILE A 52 5.08 7.72 -10.41
CA ILE A 52 6.36 7.85 -11.13
C ILE A 52 6.27 7.04 -12.41
N THR A 53 6.77 7.60 -13.49
CA THR A 53 6.99 6.90 -14.77
C THR A 53 8.42 6.36 -14.76
N PRO A 54 8.63 5.06 -14.96
CA PRO A 54 9.98 4.49 -15.05
C PRO A 54 10.65 4.82 -16.37
N ASP A 55 11.99 4.62 -16.45
CA ASP A 55 12.73 4.81 -17.70
C ASP A 55 12.30 3.80 -18.76
N PHE A 56 12.13 2.53 -18.35
CA PHE A 56 11.53 1.48 -19.14
C PHE A 56 10.55 0.70 -18.27
N GLY A 57 9.39 0.36 -18.82
CA GLY A 57 8.45 -0.43 -18.05
C GLY A 57 7.23 -0.90 -18.82
N PHE A 58 6.79 -2.07 -18.37
CA PHE A 58 5.51 -2.67 -18.75
C PHE A 58 4.81 -3.10 -17.47
N ILE A 59 3.54 -2.72 -17.31
CA ILE A 59 2.68 -3.14 -16.21
C ILE A 59 1.31 -3.50 -16.77
N LYS A 60 0.89 -4.72 -16.53
CA LYS A 60 -0.42 -5.23 -16.91
C LYS A 60 -1.11 -5.84 -15.70
N VAL A 61 -2.36 -5.50 -15.51
CA VAL A 61 -3.23 -6.05 -14.46
C VAL A 61 -4.43 -6.68 -15.14
N ASN A 62 -4.56 -7.99 -15.04
CA ASN A 62 -5.51 -8.79 -15.79
C ASN A 62 -5.41 -8.50 -17.31
N ASN A 63 -6.47 -7.93 -17.91
CA ASN A 63 -6.49 -7.57 -19.33
C ASN A 63 -6.16 -6.11 -19.61
N SER A 64 -5.85 -5.32 -18.57
CA SER A 64 -5.60 -3.87 -18.71
C SER A 64 -4.12 -3.54 -18.63
N ILE A 65 -3.58 -2.87 -19.64
CA ILE A 65 -2.22 -2.33 -19.63
C ILE A 65 -2.27 -0.99 -18.87
N LEU A 66 -1.54 -0.90 -17.76
CA LEU A 66 -1.44 0.30 -16.95
C LEU A 66 -0.25 1.18 -17.35
N LEU A 67 0.80 0.55 -17.85
CA LEU A 67 2.02 1.18 -18.30
C LEU A 67 2.63 0.36 -19.44
N ASP A 68 3.05 1.04 -20.48
CA ASP A 68 3.90 0.51 -21.55
C ASP A 68 4.71 1.66 -22.13
N THR A 69 5.98 1.73 -21.77
CA THR A 69 6.85 2.84 -22.21
C THR A 69 7.16 2.80 -23.71
N GLU A 70 7.22 1.60 -24.30
CA GLU A 70 7.49 1.42 -25.74
C GLU A 70 6.30 1.92 -26.57
N ASN A 71 5.09 1.56 -26.16
CA ASN A 71 3.85 1.96 -26.84
C ASN A 71 3.26 3.29 -26.32
N ARG A 72 3.97 3.99 -25.41
CA ARG A 72 3.54 5.26 -24.79
C ARG A 72 2.18 5.20 -24.10
N ILE A 73 1.88 4.09 -23.43
CA ILE A 73 0.66 3.91 -22.66
C ILE A 73 0.97 4.25 -21.20
N PHE A 74 0.27 5.25 -20.66
CA PHE A 74 0.42 5.71 -19.28
C PHE A 74 -0.95 5.94 -18.66
N LEU A 75 -1.46 4.96 -17.94
CA LEU A 75 -2.69 5.14 -17.18
C LEU A 75 -2.38 5.94 -15.91
N PRO A 76 -2.98 7.12 -15.69
CA PRO A 76 -2.69 7.93 -14.51
C PRO A 76 -3.21 7.26 -13.22
N ALA A 77 -2.60 7.59 -12.08
CA ALA A 77 -2.88 6.97 -10.77
C ALA A 77 -4.38 6.93 -10.42
N GLN A 78 -5.12 8.01 -10.73
CA GLN A 78 -6.56 8.11 -10.44
C GLN A 78 -7.43 7.09 -11.19
N LYS A 79 -6.92 6.56 -12.31
CA LYS A 79 -7.60 5.55 -13.13
C LYS A 79 -7.13 4.12 -12.81
N ARG A 80 -6.07 3.96 -12.01
CA ARG A 80 -5.61 2.66 -11.54
C ARG A 80 -6.44 2.25 -10.32
N ASN A 81 -6.90 1.02 -10.28
CA ASN A 81 -7.60 0.50 -9.09
C ASN A 81 -6.57 0.02 -8.05
N ILE A 82 -5.71 0.94 -7.60
CA ILE A 82 -4.61 0.70 -6.67
C ILE A 82 -4.72 1.65 -5.49
N SER A 83 -4.69 1.13 -4.28
CA SER A 83 -4.55 1.93 -3.06
C SER A 83 -3.12 1.86 -2.55
N ILE A 84 -2.64 2.96 -1.97
CA ILE A 84 -1.27 3.05 -1.45
C ILE A 84 -1.25 3.71 -0.08
N MET A 85 -0.58 3.08 0.87
CA MET A 85 -0.17 3.66 2.14
C MET A 85 1.29 4.07 2.04
N PHE A 86 1.57 5.36 2.20
CA PHE A 86 2.93 5.90 2.22
C PHE A 86 3.54 5.82 3.61
N GLN A 87 4.86 5.72 3.68
CA GLN A 87 5.62 5.73 4.93
C GLN A 87 5.38 7.01 5.77
N ASN A 88 5.16 8.15 5.13
CA ASN A 88 4.83 9.42 5.79
C ASN A 88 3.33 9.64 6.05
N TYR A 89 2.53 8.57 5.91
CA TYR A 89 1.07 8.52 6.12
C TYR A 89 0.24 9.42 5.20
N ALA A 90 0.74 10.55 4.73
CA ALA A 90 0.09 11.51 3.83
C ALA A 90 -1.38 11.80 4.22
N LEU A 91 -1.65 12.02 5.51
CA LEU A 91 -2.99 12.38 6.00
C LEU A 91 -3.35 13.81 5.59
N PHE A 92 -4.63 14.04 5.31
CA PHE A 92 -5.14 15.37 5.02
C PHE A 92 -5.24 16.17 6.33
N PRO A 93 -4.42 17.22 6.52
CA PRO A 93 -4.32 17.93 7.80
C PRO A 93 -5.59 18.71 8.18
N ASN A 94 -6.41 19.06 7.21
CA ASN A 94 -7.69 19.77 7.34
C ASN A 94 -8.90 18.86 7.45
N MET A 95 -8.71 17.55 7.56
CA MET A 95 -9.76 16.56 7.76
C MET A 95 -9.55 15.84 9.09
N THR A 96 -10.64 15.53 9.80
CA THR A 96 -10.62 14.70 11.00
C THR A 96 -10.24 13.25 10.67
N VAL A 97 -10.02 12.41 11.67
CA VAL A 97 -9.80 10.96 11.50
C VAL A 97 -10.90 10.34 10.64
N LYS A 98 -12.16 10.52 11.04
CA LYS A 98 -13.31 9.98 10.30
C LYS A 98 -13.37 10.50 8.87
N GLN A 99 -13.12 11.79 8.65
CA GLN A 99 -13.11 12.39 7.32
C GLN A 99 -11.97 11.87 6.44
N ASN A 100 -10.76 11.66 7.01
CA ASN A 100 -9.64 11.06 6.29
C ASN A 100 -9.98 9.65 5.77
N ILE A 101 -10.61 8.82 6.60
CA ILE A 101 -11.02 7.46 6.20
C ILE A 101 -12.15 7.54 5.17
N ALA A 102 -13.19 8.34 5.43
CA ALA A 102 -14.35 8.46 4.56
C ALA A 102 -14.02 9.02 3.17
N PHE A 103 -13.01 9.90 3.06
CA PHE A 103 -12.58 10.49 1.79
C PHE A 103 -12.16 9.44 0.77
N ALA A 104 -11.55 8.35 1.22
CA ALA A 104 -11.02 7.31 0.34
C ALA A 104 -12.07 6.28 -0.09
N GLN A 105 -13.24 6.27 0.54
CA GLN A 105 -14.28 5.29 0.28
C GLN A 105 -15.06 5.63 -0.99
N LYS A 106 -15.18 4.65 -1.90
CA LYS A 106 -15.94 4.81 -3.15
C LYS A 106 -17.46 4.82 -2.92
N ASP A 107 -17.96 3.88 -2.13
CA ASP A 107 -19.39 3.58 -2.00
C ASP A 107 -20.07 4.27 -0.81
N LYS A 108 -19.35 5.15 -0.08
CA LYS A 108 -19.83 5.92 1.07
C LYS A 108 -20.65 5.09 2.08
N ASN A 109 -20.17 3.91 2.45
CA ASN A 109 -20.78 3.07 3.47
C ASN A 109 -20.27 3.44 4.88
N PRO A 110 -21.11 4.07 5.75
CA PRO A 110 -20.68 4.48 7.09
C PRO A 110 -20.30 3.29 7.99
N GLU A 111 -20.92 2.12 7.81
CA GLU A 111 -20.67 0.94 8.63
C GLU A 111 -19.22 0.43 8.49
N ILE A 112 -18.66 0.48 7.28
CA ILE A 112 -17.26 0.10 7.04
C ILE A 112 -16.30 1.10 7.72
N ILE A 113 -16.66 2.39 7.71
CA ILE A 113 -15.86 3.43 8.39
C ILE A 113 -15.87 3.18 9.88
N ASP A 114 -17.04 2.97 10.46
CA ASP A 114 -17.20 2.70 11.90
C ASP A 114 -16.51 1.38 12.30
N TYR A 115 -16.56 0.35 11.45
CA TYR A 115 -15.82 -0.89 11.63
C TYR A 115 -14.32 -0.66 11.79
N TYR A 116 -13.66 0.08 10.86
CA TYR A 116 -12.22 0.35 10.97
C TYR A 116 -11.88 1.30 12.11
N LEU A 117 -12.75 2.26 12.45
CA LEU A 117 -12.58 3.11 13.62
C LEU A 117 -12.52 2.28 14.92
N GLU A 118 -13.36 1.28 15.07
CA GLU A 118 -13.37 0.39 16.22
C GLU A 118 -12.18 -0.57 16.20
N LYS A 119 -11.94 -1.27 15.09
CA LYS A 119 -10.87 -2.27 14.96
C LYS A 119 -9.48 -1.70 15.20
N PHE A 120 -9.25 -0.45 14.81
CA PHE A 120 -7.95 0.19 14.97
C PHE A 120 -7.88 1.13 16.20
N ASN A 121 -8.84 1.01 17.13
CA ASN A 121 -8.93 1.83 18.35
C ASN A 121 -8.86 3.33 18.04
N LEU A 122 -9.62 3.78 17.04
CA LEU A 122 -9.70 5.16 16.58
C LEU A 122 -11.04 5.84 16.91
N LYS A 123 -12.04 5.09 17.43
CA LYS A 123 -13.41 5.59 17.61
C LYS A 123 -13.48 6.86 18.46
N ILE A 124 -12.75 6.88 19.57
CA ILE A 124 -12.68 8.06 20.47
C ILE A 124 -11.96 9.26 19.82
N LEU A 125 -11.22 9.03 18.74
CA LEU A 125 -10.46 10.04 18.01
C LEU A 125 -11.13 10.46 16.71
N GLU A 126 -12.35 9.99 16.41
CA GLU A 126 -12.98 10.16 15.10
C GLU A 126 -13.09 11.62 14.65
N ASN A 127 -13.23 12.57 15.60
CA ASN A 127 -13.36 13.99 15.36
C ASN A 127 -12.05 14.78 15.57
N VAL A 128 -10.93 14.08 15.82
CA VAL A 128 -9.63 14.69 16.05
C VAL A 128 -8.89 14.91 14.72
N PHE A 129 -8.14 16.02 14.61
CA PHE A 129 -7.32 16.31 13.44
C PHE A 129 -5.94 15.63 13.54
N PRO A 130 -5.28 15.29 12.40
CA PRO A 130 -4.00 14.61 12.36
C PRO A 130 -2.89 15.25 13.18
N SER A 131 -2.85 16.58 13.28
CA SER A 131 -1.85 17.33 14.06
C SER A 131 -1.87 17.05 15.57
N LYS A 132 -2.97 16.48 16.08
CA LYS A 132 -3.13 16.13 17.51
C LYS A 132 -2.91 14.63 17.76
N LEU A 133 -2.58 13.84 16.74
CA LEU A 133 -2.40 12.40 16.83
C LEU A 133 -0.93 12.04 17.02
N SER A 134 -0.66 11.00 17.81
CA SER A 134 0.65 10.35 17.83
C SER A 134 0.98 9.69 16.48
N GLY A 135 2.27 9.42 16.22
CA GLY A 135 2.70 8.74 14.98
C GLY A 135 1.99 7.39 14.75
N GLY A 136 1.86 6.57 15.81
CA GLY A 136 1.12 5.30 15.71
C GLY A 136 -0.38 5.49 15.46
N GLN A 137 -1.00 6.56 15.99
CA GLN A 137 -2.40 6.89 15.67
C GLN A 137 -2.54 7.34 14.22
N GLN A 138 -1.63 8.19 13.72
CA GLN A 138 -1.62 8.60 12.31
C GLN A 138 -1.43 7.40 11.38
N GLN A 139 -0.55 6.46 11.74
CA GLN A 139 -0.35 5.23 10.98
C GLN A 139 -1.62 4.40 10.88
N ARG A 140 -2.35 4.22 12.00
CA ARG A 140 -3.63 3.50 12.01
C ARG A 140 -4.68 4.16 11.14
N VAL A 141 -4.78 5.48 11.15
CA VAL A 141 -5.68 6.24 10.27
C VAL A 141 -5.31 6.04 8.80
N ALA A 142 -4.02 6.09 8.47
CA ALA A 142 -3.54 5.89 7.10
C ALA A 142 -3.84 4.47 6.60
N LEU A 143 -3.64 3.45 7.44
CA LEU A 143 -3.99 2.08 7.09
C LEU A 143 -5.51 1.93 6.88
N ALA A 144 -6.34 2.39 7.82
CA ALA A 144 -7.80 2.36 7.66
C ALA A 144 -8.25 3.03 6.35
N ARG A 145 -7.68 4.21 6.04
CA ARG A 145 -7.96 4.94 4.80
C ARG A 145 -7.55 4.15 3.55
N THR A 146 -6.49 3.38 3.63
CA THR A 146 -6.02 2.55 2.51
C THR A 146 -6.91 1.34 2.29
N LEU A 147 -7.33 0.68 3.38
CA LEU A 147 -8.13 -0.55 3.31
C LEU A 147 -9.59 -0.28 2.90
N VAL A 148 -10.16 0.85 3.32
CA VAL A 148 -11.56 1.21 3.01
C VAL A 148 -11.80 1.44 1.50
N GLN A 149 -10.74 1.65 0.71
CA GLN A 149 -10.85 1.87 -0.74
C GLN A 149 -11.31 0.63 -1.52
N ASN A 150 -11.16 -0.56 -0.94
CA ASN A 150 -11.48 -1.84 -1.60
C ASN A 150 -10.85 -1.95 -3.00
N ALA A 151 -9.55 -1.65 -3.09
CA ALA A 151 -8.83 -1.63 -4.35
C ALA A 151 -8.39 -3.04 -4.78
N GLU A 152 -8.20 -3.25 -6.09
CA GLU A 152 -7.72 -4.52 -6.65
C GLU A 152 -6.28 -4.82 -6.24
N ILE A 153 -5.46 -3.78 -6.08
CA ILE A 153 -4.07 -3.87 -5.59
C ILE A 153 -3.92 -2.92 -4.40
N ILE A 154 -3.35 -3.42 -3.32
CA ILE A 154 -3.09 -2.67 -2.09
C ILE A 154 -1.57 -2.65 -1.85
N LEU A 155 -1.00 -1.46 -1.77
CA LEU A 155 0.43 -1.23 -1.55
C LEU A 155 0.62 -0.67 -0.14
N LEU A 156 1.32 -1.41 0.73
CA LEU A 156 1.53 -1.06 2.14
C LEU A 156 3.02 -0.83 2.42
N ASP A 157 3.43 0.42 2.58
CA ASP A 157 4.81 0.79 2.89
C ASP A 157 4.99 0.95 4.40
N GLU A 158 5.56 -0.06 5.05
CA GLU A 158 5.78 -0.18 6.50
C GLU A 158 4.51 0.07 7.35
N PRO A 159 3.40 -0.63 7.09
CA PRO A 159 2.09 -0.27 7.65
C PRO A 159 1.98 -0.43 9.17
N LEU A 160 2.91 -1.14 9.82
CA LEU A 160 2.84 -1.50 11.23
C LEU A 160 4.09 -1.08 12.03
N SER A 161 4.97 -0.24 11.48
CA SER A 161 6.27 0.09 12.09
C SER A 161 6.16 0.87 13.41
N ALA A 162 5.15 1.74 13.56
CA ALA A 162 4.95 2.59 14.74
C ALA A 162 3.80 2.11 15.66
N VAL A 163 3.32 0.87 15.47
CA VAL A 163 2.22 0.28 16.25
C VAL A 163 2.79 -0.65 17.32
N ASP A 164 2.20 -0.62 18.52
CA ASP A 164 2.54 -1.54 19.59
C ASP A 164 2.22 -3.00 19.24
N ALA A 165 2.87 -3.95 19.94
CA ALA A 165 2.82 -5.36 19.59
C ALA A 165 1.41 -5.98 19.68
N SER A 166 0.57 -5.54 20.63
CA SER A 166 -0.77 -6.09 20.83
C SER A 166 -1.71 -5.69 19.71
N LEU A 167 -1.66 -4.44 19.30
CA LEU A 167 -2.50 -3.91 18.23
C LEU A 167 -1.98 -4.31 16.84
N ARG A 168 -0.65 -4.48 16.69
CA ARG A 168 0.00 -4.94 15.46
C ARG A 168 -0.60 -6.25 14.95
N GLN A 169 -0.75 -7.23 15.86
CA GLN A 169 -1.32 -8.53 15.50
C GLN A 169 -2.76 -8.39 14.98
N SER A 170 -3.61 -7.64 15.67
CA SER A 170 -5.00 -7.41 15.25
C SER A 170 -5.07 -6.69 13.91
N MET A 171 -4.20 -5.70 13.67
CA MET A 171 -4.14 -4.98 12.39
C MET A 171 -3.64 -5.86 11.25
N MET A 172 -2.66 -6.74 11.51
CA MET A 172 -2.20 -7.72 10.53
C MET A 172 -3.29 -8.71 10.16
N GLU A 173 -4.07 -9.18 11.12
CA GLU A 173 -5.23 -10.03 10.87
C GLU A 173 -6.26 -9.35 9.95
N GLU A 174 -6.50 -8.05 10.13
CA GLU A 174 -7.41 -7.28 9.25
C GLU A 174 -6.85 -7.15 7.82
N ILE A 175 -5.55 -6.92 7.66
CA ILE A 175 -4.90 -6.91 6.35
C ILE A 175 -5.07 -8.26 5.66
N LEU A 176 -4.83 -9.35 6.38
CA LEU A 176 -4.92 -10.72 5.84
C LEU A 176 -6.35 -11.14 5.48
N LYS A 177 -7.37 -10.63 6.16
CA LYS A 177 -8.78 -10.90 5.84
C LYS A 177 -9.24 -10.32 4.49
N ILE A 178 -8.60 -9.25 4.03
CA ILE A 178 -8.96 -8.61 2.76
C ILE A 178 -8.66 -9.50 1.56
N ASN A 179 -7.53 -10.20 1.61
CA ASN A 179 -7.06 -11.03 0.50
C ASN A 179 -8.08 -12.15 0.13
N PRO A 180 -8.48 -13.07 1.02
CA PRO A 180 -9.41 -14.15 0.67
C PRO A 180 -10.84 -13.65 0.40
N ASN A 181 -11.28 -12.57 1.06
CA ASN A 181 -12.68 -12.11 0.99
C ASN A 181 -12.94 -11.21 -0.21
N GLN A 182 -11.95 -10.43 -0.64
CA GLN A 182 -12.10 -9.40 -1.68
C GLN A 182 -11.31 -9.71 -2.95
N GLY A 183 -10.41 -10.72 -2.91
CA GLY A 183 -9.54 -11.07 -4.02
C GLY A 183 -8.53 -9.98 -4.39
N SER A 184 -8.24 -9.07 -3.46
CA SER A 184 -7.23 -8.02 -3.64
C SER A 184 -5.83 -8.62 -3.54
N THR A 185 -4.92 -8.17 -4.38
CA THR A 185 -3.49 -8.49 -4.27
C THR A 185 -2.81 -7.48 -3.37
N ILE A 186 -2.11 -7.96 -2.35
CA ILE A 186 -1.45 -7.09 -1.36
C ILE A 186 0.06 -7.18 -1.55
N PHE A 187 0.70 -6.03 -1.68
CA PHE A 187 2.15 -5.89 -1.59
C PHE A 187 2.48 -5.15 -0.30
N MET A 188 3.33 -5.73 0.54
CA MET A 188 3.71 -5.15 1.81
C MET A 188 5.23 -5.07 1.93
N ILE A 189 5.75 -3.86 2.18
CA ILE A 189 7.13 -3.63 2.61
C ILE A 189 7.14 -3.66 4.13
N SER A 190 7.97 -4.52 4.74
CA SER A 190 8.16 -4.58 6.18
C SER A 190 9.58 -5.05 6.51
N HIS A 191 10.16 -4.49 7.57
CA HIS A 191 11.44 -4.91 8.13
C HIS A 191 11.29 -5.94 9.26
N HIS A 192 10.08 -6.25 9.67
CA HIS A 192 9.82 -7.20 10.74
C HIS A 192 9.55 -8.61 10.19
N ALA A 193 10.49 -9.52 10.44
CA ALA A 193 10.34 -10.94 10.07
C ALA A 193 9.07 -11.60 10.69
N ARG A 194 8.51 -11.03 11.77
CA ARG A 194 7.29 -11.50 12.41
C ARG A 194 6.01 -11.18 11.65
N ASP A 195 6.04 -10.22 10.74
CA ASP A 195 4.87 -9.87 9.91
C ASP A 195 4.61 -10.93 8.84
N SER A 196 5.53 -11.89 8.69
CA SER A 196 5.46 -12.99 7.72
C SER A 196 4.92 -14.32 8.26
N HIS A 197 4.51 -14.42 9.53
CA HIS A 197 4.02 -15.67 10.10
C HIS A 197 2.59 -16.01 9.66
N ASN A 198 2.43 -17.19 9.09
CA ASN A 198 1.18 -17.90 8.76
C ASN A 198 0.50 -17.63 7.41
N VAL A 199 1.15 -17.01 6.45
CA VAL A 199 0.63 -16.89 5.09
C VAL A 199 1.63 -17.44 4.09
N SER A 200 1.15 -18.10 3.02
CA SER A 200 2.00 -18.49 1.89
C SER A 200 2.52 -17.22 1.23
N LEU A 201 3.74 -16.83 1.53
CA LEU A 201 4.35 -15.59 1.07
C LEU A 201 5.24 -15.89 -0.13
N ASN A 202 4.96 -15.24 -1.24
CA ASN A 202 5.96 -15.07 -2.28
C ASN A 202 6.86 -13.91 -1.86
N ASN A 203 8.13 -14.19 -1.61
CA ASN A 203 9.11 -13.13 -1.31
C ASN A 203 9.63 -12.57 -2.63
N LEU A 204 9.28 -11.32 -2.92
CA LEU A 204 9.91 -10.54 -3.97
C LEU A 204 11.11 -9.82 -3.35
N ILE A 205 12.31 -10.11 -3.85
CA ILE A 205 13.56 -9.44 -3.45
C ILE A 205 13.88 -8.42 -4.54
N ILE A 206 13.96 -7.16 -4.16
CA ILE A 206 14.31 -6.04 -5.02
C ILE A 206 15.76 -5.64 -4.78
#